data_b40d5a4f7973d44dabb3a49280d85089
#
_entry.id   b40d5a4f7973d44dabb3a49280d85089
#
_cell.length_a   1.000
_cell.length_b   1.000
_cell.length_c   1.000
_cell.angle_alpha   90.00
_cell.angle_beta   90.00
_cell.angle_gamma   90.00
#
_symmetry.space_group_name_H-M   'P 1'
#
loop_
_entity.id
_entity.type
_entity.pdbx_description
1 polymer ?
#
loop_
_entity_poly.entity_id
_entity_poly.type
_entity_poly.pdbx_seq_one_letter_code
_entity_poly.pdbx_strand_id
1 'polypeptide(L)'
;MIKDLRARDIMIHDVHVTTPSDLVAAAKLKMMRCNVGGLPVIDKEKLMGIITHRDILLAGGEALGLKVNDLMSKDLMVVNMDTPIKDITKIMVEKGYQRIPVVEDGKLVGLITQSSLIRAVADMDD
;
A
#
# COMPACT_ATOMS: atom_id res chain seq x y z
N MET A 1 -8.05 13.49 -18.91
CA MET A 1 -9.11 12.52 -18.56
C MET A 1 -8.48 11.34 -17.81
N ILE A 2 -9.26 10.65 -17.03
CA ILE A 2 -8.70 9.56 -16.19
C ILE A 2 -8.02 8.47 -17.02
N LYS A 3 -8.52 8.20 -18.21
CA LYS A 3 -7.92 7.20 -19.12
C LYS A 3 -6.49 7.56 -19.54
N ASP A 4 -6.12 8.82 -19.42
CA ASP A 4 -4.79 9.29 -19.80
C ASP A 4 -3.82 9.34 -18.62
N LEU A 5 -4.31 9.08 -17.42
CA LEU A 5 -3.49 9.11 -16.20
C LEU A 5 -2.75 7.79 -16.00
N ARG A 6 -1.55 7.92 -15.44
CA ARG A 6 -0.70 6.80 -15.07
C ARG A 6 -0.46 6.82 -13.57
N ALA A 7 0.09 5.74 -13.04
CA ALA A 7 0.36 5.62 -11.62
C ALA A 7 1.10 6.85 -11.06
N ARG A 8 2.12 7.33 -11.79
CA ARG A 8 2.93 8.49 -11.36
C ARG A 8 2.09 9.75 -11.14
N ASP A 9 0.96 9.88 -11.83
CA ASP A 9 0.15 11.10 -11.78
C ASP A 9 -0.70 11.20 -10.52
N ILE A 10 -1.01 10.06 -9.90
CA ILE A 10 -1.92 10.03 -8.75
C ILE A 10 -1.37 9.30 -7.52
N MET A 11 -0.20 8.68 -7.62
CA MET A 11 0.36 7.94 -6.48
C MET A 11 0.70 8.88 -5.31
N ILE A 12 0.55 8.32 -4.12
CA ILE A 12 0.99 8.98 -2.89
C ILE A 12 2.51 8.84 -2.84
N HIS A 13 3.24 9.95 -2.70
CA HIS A 13 4.71 9.95 -2.68
C HIS A 13 5.30 9.75 -1.29
N ASP A 14 4.72 10.38 -0.27
CA ASP A 14 5.20 10.28 1.10
C ASP A 14 4.52 9.11 1.79
N VAL A 15 4.90 7.90 1.40
CA VAL A 15 4.25 6.68 1.89
C VAL A 15 4.73 6.38 3.31
N HIS A 16 3.79 6.17 4.22
CA HIS A 16 4.09 5.66 5.55
C HIS A 16 4.45 4.18 5.44
N VAL A 17 5.59 3.80 5.99
CA VAL A 17 6.13 2.45 5.85
C VAL A 17 6.58 1.90 7.20
N THR A 18 6.85 0.60 7.25
CA THR A 18 7.44 -0.08 8.39
C THR A 18 8.58 -0.97 7.86
N THR A 19 9.30 -1.62 8.77
CA THR A 19 10.39 -2.53 8.41
C THR A 19 10.09 -3.94 8.90
N PRO A 20 10.73 -4.98 8.31
CA PRO A 20 10.46 -6.36 8.75
C PRO A 20 10.78 -6.63 10.22
N SER A 21 11.74 -5.91 10.80
CA SER A 21 12.16 -6.11 12.18
C SER A 21 11.36 -5.30 13.19
N ASP A 22 10.49 -4.40 12.76
CA ASP A 22 9.63 -3.66 13.66
C ASP A 22 8.64 -4.60 14.33
N LEU A 23 8.24 -4.28 15.57
CA LEU A 23 7.16 -5.01 16.22
C LEU A 23 5.82 -4.68 15.55
N VAL A 24 4.94 -5.66 15.49
CA VAL A 24 3.57 -5.46 14.99
C VAL A 24 2.87 -4.37 15.80
N ALA A 25 3.12 -4.30 17.11
CA ALA A 25 2.56 -3.24 17.97
C ALA A 25 2.96 -1.84 17.47
N ALA A 26 4.21 -1.66 17.06
CA ALA A 26 4.68 -0.38 16.53
C ALA A 26 4.04 -0.05 15.19
N ALA A 27 3.90 -1.04 14.31
CA ALA A 27 3.22 -0.87 13.02
C ALA A 27 1.75 -0.49 13.21
N LYS A 28 1.06 -1.17 14.15
CA LYS A 28 -0.34 -0.85 14.46
C LYS A 28 -0.50 0.58 14.96
N LEU A 29 0.39 1.01 15.87
CA LEU A 29 0.36 2.36 16.40
C LEU A 29 0.56 3.38 15.27
N LYS A 30 1.49 3.12 14.36
CA LYS A 30 1.74 3.98 13.20
C LYS A 30 0.51 4.07 12.29
N MET A 31 -0.15 2.95 12.03
CA MET A 31 -1.39 2.93 11.24
C MET A 31 -2.45 3.83 11.87
N MET A 32 -2.60 3.75 13.19
CA MET A 32 -3.58 4.57 13.92
C MET A 32 -3.23 6.05 13.85
N ARG A 33 -1.96 6.39 14.08
CA ARG A 33 -1.51 7.80 14.06
C ARG A 33 -1.61 8.42 12.68
N CYS A 34 -1.33 7.65 11.64
CA CYS A 34 -1.35 8.12 10.26
C CYS A 34 -2.69 7.94 9.58
N ASN A 35 -3.66 7.32 10.28
CA ASN A 35 -5.00 7.04 9.77
C ASN A 35 -4.95 6.25 8.46
N VAL A 36 -4.15 5.19 8.43
CA VAL A 36 -4.04 4.29 7.28
C VAL A 36 -4.34 2.86 7.71
N GLY A 37 -4.87 2.05 6.79
CA GLY A 37 -5.27 0.68 7.07
C GLY A 37 -4.19 -0.35 6.79
N GLY A 38 -3.03 0.07 6.31
CA GLY A 38 -1.92 -0.82 6.02
C GLY A 38 -0.66 -0.05 5.72
N LEU A 39 0.47 -0.73 5.86
CA LEU A 39 1.79 -0.15 5.62
C LEU A 39 2.60 -1.06 4.72
N PRO A 40 3.19 -0.53 3.64
CA PRO A 40 4.24 -1.26 2.95
C PRO A 40 5.41 -1.51 3.91
N VAL A 41 6.02 -2.67 3.77
CA VAL A 41 7.17 -3.09 4.56
C VAL A 41 8.39 -3.01 3.65
N ILE A 42 9.35 -2.19 4.04
CA ILE A 42 10.56 -1.98 3.22
C ILE A 42 11.82 -2.33 4.00
N ASP A 43 12.82 -2.78 3.27
CA ASP A 43 14.17 -3.00 3.78
C ASP A 43 15.13 -2.43 2.76
N LYS A 44 15.90 -1.41 3.17
CA LYS A 44 16.82 -0.70 2.27
C LYS A 44 16.13 -0.23 1.00
N GLU A 45 14.97 0.40 1.14
CA GLU A 45 14.13 0.92 0.08
C GLU A 45 13.38 -0.14 -0.72
N LYS A 46 13.75 -1.42 -0.62
CA LYS A 46 13.08 -2.51 -1.34
C LYS A 46 11.79 -2.90 -0.66
N LEU A 47 10.76 -3.11 -1.47
CA LEU A 47 9.47 -3.57 -0.97
C LEU A 47 9.55 -5.05 -0.61
N MET A 48 9.27 -5.37 0.66
CA MET A 48 9.34 -6.73 1.19
C MET A 48 7.96 -7.35 1.39
N GLY A 49 6.96 -6.54 1.65
CA GLY A 49 5.61 -7.02 1.94
C GLY A 49 4.66 -5.87 2.25
N ILE A 50 3.47 -6.24 2.70
CA ILE A 50 2.47 -5.29 3.23
C ILE A 50 1.89 -5.89 4.50
N ILE A 51 1.73 -5.07 5.53
CA ILE A 51 1.01 -5.45 6.74
C ILE A 51 -0.23 -4.54 6.88
N THR A 52 -1.38 -5.16 7.19
CA THR A 52 -2.64 -4.43 7.28
C THR A 52 -3.30 -4.66 8.64
N HIS A 53 -4.28 -3.81 8.98
CA HIS A 53 -5.13 -4.02 10.16
C HIS A 53 -5.80 -5.40 10.11
N ARG A 54 -6.21 -5.84 8.93
CA ARG A 54 -6.84 -7.15 8.77
C ARG A 54 -5.88 -8.28 9.16
N ASP A 55 -4.62 -8.20 8.75
CA ASP A 55 -3.62 -9.20 9.11
C ASP A 55 -3.47 -9.29 10.63
N ILE A 56 -3.43 -8.15 11.29
CA ILE A 56 -3.28 -8.08 12.76
C ILE A 56 -4.52 -8.65 13.45
N LEU A 57 -5.70 -8.27 12.96
CA LEU A 57 -6.97 -8.74 13.54
C LEU A 57 -7.10 -10.25 13.42
N LEU A 58 -6.79 -10.82 12.26
CA LEU A 58 -6.90 -12.26 12.02
C LEU A 58 -5.88 -13.07 12.82
N ALA A 59 -4.74 -12.49 13.16
CA ALA A 59 -3.70 -13.18 13.92
C ALA A 59 -4.00 -13.26 15.42
N GLY A 60 -4.93 -12.44 15.92
CA GLY A 60 -5.36 -12.51 17.32
C GLY A 60 -4.52 -11.65 18.27
N GLY A 61 -4.82 -11.77 19.57
CA GLY A 61 -4.26 -10.86 20.58
C GLY A 61 -2.76 -10.96 20.79
N GLU A 62 -2.14 -12.07 20.45
CA GLU A 62 -0.70 -12.26 20.62
C GLU A 62 0.11 -11.67 19.46
N ALA A 63 -0.57 -11.21 18.40
CA ALA A 63 0.08 -10.66 17.21
C ALA A 63 0.97 -9.46 17.51
N LEU A 64 0.62 -8.65 18.53
CA LEU A 64 1.35 -7.42 18.84
C LEU A 64 2.79 -7.66 19.26
N GLY A 65 3.09 -8.84 19.81
CA GLY A 65 4.46 -9.22 20.20
C GLY A 65 5.30 -9.81 19.08
N LEU A 66 4.69 -10.06 17.92
CA LEU A 66 5.40 -10.58 16.76
C LEU A 66 6.12 -9.45 16.02
N LYS A 67 7.05 -9.83 15.14
CA LYS A 67 7.65 -8.90 14.20
C LYS A 67 6.80 -8.78 12.95
N VAL A 68 6.89 -7.64 12.30
CA VAL A 68 6.18 -7.38 11.05
C VAL A 68 6.47 -8.49 10.03
N ASN A 69 7.73 -8.94 9.95
CA ASN A 69 8.14 -10.01 9.03
C ASN A 69 7.36 -11.32 9.24
N ASP A 70 6.91 -11.57 10.47
CA ASP A 70 6.17 -12.81 10.79
C ASP A 70 4.72 -12.75 10.34
N LEU A 71 4.20 -11.57 10.09
CA LEU A 71 2.78 -11.35 9.83
C LEU A 71 2.48 -10.75 8.46
N MET A 72 3.41 -10.04 7.86
CA MET A 72 3.20 -9.36 6.58
C MET A 72 2.87 -10.34 5.46
N SER A 73 2.08 -9.88 4.50
CA SER A 73 1.84 -10.59 3.26
C SER A 73 2.99 -10.31 2.29
N LYS A 74 3.53 -11.38 1.68
CA LYS A 74 4.67 -11.28 0.74
C LYS A 74 4.25 -11.44 -0.71
N ASP A 75 3.06 -11.97 -0.96
CA ASP A 75 2.51 -12.15 -2.30
C ASP A 75 1.78 -10.87 -2.69
N LEU A 76 2.51 -9.95 -3.32
CA LEU A 76 2.04 -8.60 -3.56
C LEU A 76 1.70 -8.36 -5.02
N MET A 77 0.59 -7.65 -5.26
CA MET A 77 0.32 -7.01 -6.52
C MET A 77 1.04 -5.66 -6.51
N VAL A 78 1.91 -5.43 -7.48
CA VAL A 78 2.60 -4.15 -7.64
C VAL A 78 2.46 -3.65 -9.07
N VAL A 79 2.63 -2.35 -9.24
CA VAL A 79 2.62 -1.72 -10.56
C VAL A 79 3.83 -0.80 -10.67
N ASN A 80 4.13 -0.35 -11.87
CA ASN A 80 5.19 0.64 -12.07
C ASN A 80 4.58 2.03 -12.32
N MET A 81 5.43 3.04 -12.40
CA MET A 81 4.98 4.43 -12.55
C MET A 81 4.23 4.70 -13.85
N ASP A 82 4.47 3.89 -14.87
CA ASP A 82 3.85 4.07 -16.19
C ASP A 82 2.56 3.28 -16.37
N THR A 83 2.19 2.46 -15.39
CA THR A 83 0.97 1.64 -15.48
C THR A 83 -0.25 2.57 -15.58
N PRO A 84 -1.10 2.39 -16.60
CA PRO A 84 -2.30 3.22 -16.74
C PRO A 84 -3.25 3.06 -15.56
N ILE A 85 -3.84 4.15 -15.12
CA ILE A 85 -4.80 4.12 -14.00
C ILE A 85 -6.00 3.23 -14.33
N LYS A 86 -6.41 3.18 -15.58
CA LYS A 86 -7.49 2.28 -16.01
C LYS A 86 -7.19 0.83 -15.62
N ASP A 87 -5.94 0.39 -15.85
CA ASP A 87 -5.53 -0.98 -15.53
C ASP A 87 -5.50 -1.21 -14.01
N ILE A 88 -5.03 -0.21 -13.25
CA ILE A 88 -4.98 -0.29 -11.79
C ILE A 88 -6.38 -0.38 -11.20
N THR A 89 -7.30 0.46 -11.69
CA THR A 89 -8.70 0.45 -11.27
C THR A 89 -9.33 -0.92 -11.51
N LYS A 90 -9.06 -1.49 -12.68
CA LYS A 90 -9.56 -2.80 -13.06
C LYS A 90 -9.06 -3.90 -12.12
N ILE A 91 -7.76 -3.86 -11.79
CA ILE A 91 -7.15 -4.80 -10.84
C ILE A 91 -7.82 -4.68 -9.47
N MET A 92 -8.04 -3.46 -8.98
CA MET A 92 -8.68 -3.24 -7.69
C MET A 92 -10.10 -3.79 -7.64
N VAL A 93 -10.87 -3.58 -8.71
CA VAL A 93 -12.25 -4.06 -8.80
C VAL A 93 -12.30 -5.59 -8.89
N GLU A 94 -11.49 -6.17 -9.75
CA GLU A 94 -11.53 -7.61 -10.01
C GLU A 94 -10.89 -8.44 -8.90
N LYS A 95 -9.83 -7.94 -8.26
CA LYS A 95 -9.06 -8.66 -7.26
C LYS A 95 -9.35 -8.21 -5.82
N GLY A 96 -10.06 -7.11 -5.65
CA GLY A 96 -10.42 -6.62 -4.31
C GLY A 96 -9.29 -5.93 -3.56
N TYR A 97 -8.24 -5.51 -4.22
CA TYR A 97 -7.15 -4.79 -3.55
C TYR A 97 -7.58 -3.38 -3.16
N GLN A 98 -7.24 -2.96 -1.94
CA GLN A 98 -7.50 -1.61 -1.45
C GLN A 98 -6.31 -0.68 -1.63
N ARG A 99 -5.11 -1.26 -1.79
CA ARG A 99 -3.88 -0.51 -1.99
C ARG A 99 -2.92 -1.32 -2.85
N ILE A 100 -2.21 -0.63 -3.73
CA ILE A 100 -1.25 -1.25 -4.65
C ILE A 100 0.02 -0.41 -4.63
N PRO A 101 1.16 -1.01 -4.23
CA PRO A 101 2.44 -0.30 -4.26
C PRO A 101 2.89 -0.03 -5.69
N VAL A 102 3.54 1.11 -5.86
CA VAL A 102 4.22 1.49 -7.10
C VAL A 102 5.71 1.31 -6.88
N VAL A 103 6.35 0.50 -7.73
CA VAL A 103 7.76 0.16 -7.57
C VAL A 103 8.56 0.51 -8.83
N GLU A 104 9.86 0.73 -8.63
CA GLU A 104 10.83 0.92 -9.69
C GLU A 104 12.11 0.20 -9.27
N ASP A 105 12.53 -0.78 -10.06
CA ASP A 105 13.69 -1.62 -9.74
C ASP A 105 13.61 -2.26 -8.35
N GLY A 106 12.39 -2.71 -7.98
CA GLY A 106 12.14 -3.34 -6.68
C GLY A 106 11.98 -2.36 -5.52
N LYS A 107 12.22 -1.07 -5.74
CA LYS A 107 12.12 -0.05 -4.70
C LYS A 107 10.73 0.58 -4.70
N LEU A 108 10.21 0.83 -3.50
CA LEU A 108 8.94 1.50 -3.34
C LEU A 108 9.08 2.98 -3.70
N VAL A 109 8.30 3.45 -4.68
CA VAL A 109 8.31 4.85 -5.09
C VAL A 109 6.98 5.56 -4.83
N GLY A 110 5.92 4.80 -4.58
CA GLY A 110 4.61 5.38 -4.30
C GLY A 110 3.59 4.34 -3.90
N LEU A 111 2.38 4.80 -3.63
CA LEU A 111 1.26 3.93 -3.26
C LEU A 111 -0.01 4.46 -3.91
N ILE A 112 -0.78 3.55 -4.51
CA ILE A 112 -2.12 3.85 -5.01
C ILE A 112 -3.12 3.21 -4.05
N THR A 113 -4.07 4.00 -3.56
CA THR A 113 -5.16 3.52 -2.72
C THR A 113 -6.49 3.81 -3.41
N GLN A 114 -7.56 3.15 -2.96
CA GLN A 114 -8.90 3.47 -3.44
C GLN A 114 -9.21 4.95 -3.19
N SER A 115 -8.79 5.48 -2.04
CA SER A 115 -8.97 6.89 -1.72
C SER A 115 -8.24 7.81 -2.68
N SER A 116 -7.02 7.47 -3.10
CA SER A 116 -6.28 8.29 -4.06
C SER A 116 -6.93 8.29 -5.44
N LEU A 117 -7.54 7.16 -5.84
CA LEU A 117 -8.30 7.08 -7.09
C LEU A 117 -9.56 7.95 -7.03
N ILE A 118 -10.30 7.86 -5.93
CA ILE A 118 -11.52 8.66 -5.73
C ILE A 118 -11.18 10.14 -5.76
N ARG A 119 -10.09 10.54 -5.08
CA ARG A 119 -9.64 11.93 -5.07
C ARG A 119 -9.28 12.42 -6.47
N ALA A 120 -8.58 11.59 -7.24
CA ALA A 120 -8.21 11.93 -8.62
C ALA A 120 -9.45 12.19 -9.47
N VAL A 121 -10.49 11.36 -9.33
CA VAL A 121 -11.75 11.55 -10.04
C VAL A 121 -12.45 12.83 -9.57
N ALA A 122 -12.47 13.08 -8.25
CA ALA A 122 -13.12 14.27 -7.69
C ALA A 122 -12.44 15.57 -8.14
N ASP A 123 -11.13 15.53 -8.39
CA ASP A 123 -10.36 16.70 -8.78
C ASP A 123 -10.37 16.94 -10.30
N MET A 124 -11.00 16.04 -11.07
CA MET A 124 -11.08 16.22 -12.52
C MET A 124 -12.12 17.27 -12.89
N ASP A 125 -11.72 18.14 -13.81
CA ASP A 125 -12.62 19.09 -14.45
C ASP A 125 -13.15 18.41 -15.72
N ASP A 126 -14.45 18.23 -15.80
CA ASP A 126 -15.03 17.63 -17.00
C ASP A 126 -15.71 18.63 -17.90
#